data_b587ede1c88749c03079892118f50199
#
_entry.id   b587ede1c88749c03079892118f50199
#
_cell.length_a   1.000
_cell.length_b   1.000
_cell.length_c   1.000
_cell.angle_alpha   90.00
_cell.angle_beta   90.00
_cell.angle_gamma   90.00
#
_symmetry.space_group_name_H-M   'P 1'
#
loop_
_entity.id
_entity.type
_entity.pdbx_description
1 polymer ?
#
loop_
_entity_poly.entity_id
_entity_poly.type
_entity_poly.pdbx_seq_one_letter_code
_entity_poly.pdbx_strand_id
1 'polypeptide(L)'
;VCSSDLIQRIPRSHLAESNQEGGKNTHLEHLEDLIFNKGYKGAKESIDYLYSVYEMLKGHSKDKTKMTRKWDGAPAIFAGINPENGKFFVGTKSVFNAEPKINYTPADVDRNHGHAQGLASKLKVALQLLKPLNWNGRVVQGDFLWTSEDIKSGTVDGENYVMFTPNTLTY
;
A
#
# COMPACT_ATOMS: atom_id res chain seq x y z
N VAL A 1 -2.72 -9.22 7.47
CA VAL A 1 -1.83 -8.48 8.37
C VAL A 1 -1.21 -7.38 7.53
N CYS A 2 -1.70 -6.15 7.69
CA CYS A 2 -1.08 -4.98 7.06
C CYS A 2 0.36 -4.89 7.55
N SER A 3 1.31 -4.79 6.62
CA SER A 3 2.68 -4.42 6.95
C SER A 3 2.65 -3.01 7.54
N SER A 4 2.87 -2.91 8.85
CA SER A 4 2.71 -1.68 9.65
C SER A 4 3.85 -0.66 9.46
N ASP A 5 4.76 -0.87 8.52
CA ASP A 5 6.02 -0.13 8.47
C ASP A 5 6.06 1.04 7.47
N LEU A 6 4.93 1.35 6.81
CA LEU A 6 4.81 2.51 5.95
C LEU A 6 3.74 3.48 6.46
N ILE A 7 3.82 3.82 7.76
CA ILE A 7 3.07 4.96 8.29
C ILE A 7 3.90 6.22 8.01
N GLN A 8 3.83 6.73 6.79
CA GLN A 8 4.24 8.09 6.53
C GLN A 8 3.10 9.03 6.93
N ARG A 9 3.36 9.93 7.87
CA ARG A 9 2.52 11.12 8.06
C ARG A 9 2.58 11.89 6.75
N ILE A 10 1.48 11.96 6.01
CA ILE A 10 1.36 12.85 4.86
C ILE A 10 1.11 14.25 5.45
N PRO A 11 2.04 15.21 5.33
CA PRO A 11 1.81 16.58 5.76
C PRO A 11 0.65 17.19 4.97
N ARG A 12 -0.10 18.14 5.57
CA ARG A 12 -1.19 18.86 4.89
C ARG A 12 -0.81 19.43 3.52
N SER A 13 0.43 19.88 3.37
CA SER A 13 0.97 20.42 2.11
C SER A 13 1.02 19.38 0.98
N HIS A 14 1.23 18.11 1.28
CA HIS A 14 1.34 17.07 0.23
C HIS A 14 0.00 16.63 -0.37
N LEU A 15 -1.13 16.87 0.30
CA LEU A 15 -2.45 16.61 -0.29
C LEU A 15 -2.81 17.66 -1.36
N ALA A 16 -2.24 18.86 -1.27
CA ALA A 16 -2.51 19.98 -2.19
C ALA A 16 -1.43 20.17 -3.27
N GLU A 17 -0.19 19.77 -3.02
CA GLU A 17 0.95 20.12 -3.87
C GLU A 17 1.39 19.04 -4.87
N SER A 18 0.85 17.83 -4.81
CA SER A 18 1.34 16.70 -5.62
C SER A 18 1.02 16.79 -7.13
N ASN A 19 0.28 17.80 -7.58
CA ASN A 19 -0.17 17.91 -8.97
C ASN A 19 0.40 19.10 -9.76
N GLN A 20 1.21 19.99 -9.19
CA GLN A 20 1.68 21.16 -9.93
C GLN A 20 3.14 21.06 -10.39
N GLU A 21 3.95 20.20 -9.82
CA GLU A 21 5.31 19.93 -10.31
C GLU A 21 5.59 18.46 -10.07
N GLY A 22 5.69 17.64 -11.12
CA GLY A 22 6.15 16.26 -11.20
C GLY A 22 6.62 15.61 -9.89
N GLY A 23 5.80 15.63 -8.87
CA GLY A 23 6.08 15.08 -7.54
C GLY A 23 6.36 13.59 -7.69
N LYS A 24 7.62 13.21 -7.51
CA LYS A 24 8.07 11.82 -7.51
C LYS A 24 7.16 11.03 -6.58
N ASN A 25 6.37 10.13 -7.14
CA ASN A 25 5.72 9.07 -6.37
C ASN A 25 6.83 8.40 -5.55
N THR A 26 6.84 8.59 -4.24
CA THR A 26 7.77 7.92 -3.34
C THR A 26 7.35 6.46 -3.21
N HIS A 27 7.68 5.66 -4.22
CA HIS A 27 7.72 4.21 -4.09
C HIS A 27 8.98 3.82 -3.30
N LEU A 28 8.92 2.68 -2.61
CA LEU A 28 10.14 2.04 -2.15
C LEU A 28 11.03 1.83 -3.38
N GLU A 29 12.23 2.38 -3.37
CA GLU A 29 13.18 2.22 -4.45
C GLU A 29 13.62 0.76 -4.52
N HIS A 30 13.71 0.21 -5.71
CA HIS A 30 14.36 -1.07 -5.94
C HIS A 30 15.88 -0.86 -5.89
N LEU A 31 16.64 -1.91 -5.59
CA LEU A 31 18.10 -1.79 -5.52
C LEU A 31 18.72 -1.35 -6.86
N GLU A 32 18.15 -1.82 -7.97
CA GLU A 32 18.56 -1.42 -9.32
C GLU A 32 18.29 0.06 -9.59
N ASP A 33 17.21 0.62 -9.05
CA ASP A 33 16.86 2.04 -9.21
C ASP A 33 17.91 2.96 -8.58
N LEU A 34 18.54 2.52 -7.49
CA LEU A 34 19.62 3.27 -6.85
C LEU A 34 20.80 3.52 -7.80
N ILE A 35 21.12 2.56 -8.68
CA ILE A 35 22.20 2.69 -9.65
C ILE A 35 21.87 3.79 -10.66
N PHE A 36 20.64 3.79 -11.18
CA PHE A 36 20.19 4.79 -12.15
C PHE A 36 20.01 6.18 -11.52
N ASN A 37 19.50 6.25 -10.29
CA ASN A 37 19.22 7.51 -9.62
C ASN A 37 20.47 8.18 -9.02
N LYS A 38 21.46 7.39 -8.57
CA LYS A 38 22.63 7.87 -7.82
C LYS A 38 23.98 7.47 -8.44
N GLY A 39 23.99 6.79 -9.61
CA GLY A 39 25.18 6.35 -10.29
C GLY A 39 26.10 5.47 -9.41
N TYR A 40 27.41 5.73 -9.43
CA TYR A 40 28.39 4.96 -8.66
C TYR A 40 28.06 4.87 -7.16
N LYS A 41 27.59 5.95 -6.56
CA LYS A 41 27.20 5.96 -5.15
C LYS A 41 26.04 5.01 -4.89
N GLY A 42 25.04 5.00 -5.77
CA GLY A 42 23.91 4.07 -5.70
C GLY A 42 24.32 2.61 -5.87
N ALA A 43 25.26 2.34 -6.80
CA ALA A 43 25.81 1.00 -6.98
C ALA A 43 26.50 0.50 -5.71
N LYS A 44 27.30 1.34 -5.07
CA LYS A 44 27.95 1.02 -3.79
C LYS A 44 26.93 0.77 -2.69
N GLU A 45 25.95 1.65 -2.52
CA GLU A 45 24.86 1.47 -1.53
C GLU A 45 24.12 0.14 -1.74
N SER A 46 23.85 -0.24 -2.99
CA SER A 46 23.18 -1.50 -3.32
C SER A 46 24.02 -2.72 -2.93
N ILE A 47 25.33 -2.68 -3.20
CA ILE A 47 26.26 -3.76 -2.84
C ILE A 47 26.39 -3.86 -1.31
N ASP A 48 26.54 -2.75 -0.61
CA ASP A 48 26.65 -2.72 0.85
C ASP A 48 25.37 -3.29 1.49
N TYR A 49 24.19 -2.99 0.93
CA TYR A 49 22.91 -3.56 1.36
C TYR A 49 22.87 -5.09 1.16
N LEU A 50 23.25 -5.59 -0.02
CA LEU A 50 23.29 -7.02 -0.30
C LEU A 50 24.25 -7.75 0.64
N TYR A 51 25.38 -7.13 0.96
CA TYR A 51 26.31 -7.65 1.97
C TYR A 51 25.69 -7.75 3.37
N SER A 52 24.94 -6.74 3.78
CA SER A 52 24.21 -6.72 5.06
C SER A 52 23.16 -7.83 5.12
N VAL A 53 22.44 -8.08 4.03
CA VAL A 53 21.49 -9.21 3.92
C VAL A 53 22.22 -10.55 4.01
N TYR A 54 23.35 -10.69 3.30
CA TYR A 54 24.16 -11.91 3.34
C TYR A 54 24.67 -12.23 4.77
N GLU A 55 25.21 -11.24 5.48
CA GLU A 55 25.66 -11.42 6.87
C GLU A 55 24.50 -11.73 7.82
N MET A 56 23.33 -11.13 7.59
CA MET A 56 22.11 -11.44 8.36
C MET A 56 21.71 -12.90 8.16
N LEU A 57 21.69 -13.39 6.91
CA LEU A 57 21.33 -14.79 6.61
C LEU A 57 22.33 -15.80 7.19
N LYS A 58 23.59 -15.41 7.37
CA LYS A 58 24.60 -16.21 8.08
C LYS A 58 24.45 -16.22 9.62
N GLY A 59 23.56 -15.40 10.16
CA GLY A 59 23.43 -15.22 11.60
C GLY A 59 24.52 -14.37 12.24
N HIS A 60 25.33 -13.68 11.44
CA HIS A 60 26.45 -12.84 11.91
C HIS A 60 26.11 -11.36 11.99
N SER A 61 24.89 -10.94 11.63
CA SER A 61 24.50 -9.53 11.59
C SER A 61 24.47 -8.93 13.00
N LYS A 62 25.30 -7.92 13.20
CA LYS A 62 25.19 -6.98 14.33
C LYS A 62 24.20 -5.85 14.03
N ASP A 63 23.78 -5.73 12.78
CA ASP A 63 22.91 -4.68 12.28
C ASP A 63 21.44 -5.02 12.43
N LYS A 64 20.60 -4.01 12.52
CA LYS A 64 19.13 -4.14 12.58
C LYS A 64 18.50 -4.39 11.21
N THR A 65 19.22 -4.99 10.27
CA THR A 65 18.68 -5.34 8.95
C THR A 65 17.54 -6.33 9.14
N LYS A 66 16.35 -5.95 8.64
CA LYS A 66 15.16 -6.78 8.69
C LYS A 66 14.72 -7.12 7.27
N MET A 67 14.45 -8.38 7.04
CA MET A 67 13.83 -8.83 5.80
C MET A 67 12.35 -9.12 6.06
N THR A 68 11.47 -8.53 5.27
CA THR A 68 10.03 -8.73 5.37
C THR A 68 9.48 -9.21 4.03
N ARG A 69 8.38 -9.94 4.09
CA ARG A 69 7.66 -10.32 2.88
C ARG A 69 6.85 -9.12 2.39
N LYS A 70 7.06 -8.73 1.13
CA LYS A 70 6.20 -7.78 0.44
C LYS A 70 5.06 -8.54 -0.23
N TRP A 71 3.84 -8.27 0.22
CA TRP A 71 2.64 -8.78 -0.42
C TRP A 71 2.31 -7.92 -1.66
N ASP A 72 1.94 -8.58 -2.76
CA ASP A 72 1.54 -7.91 -3.99
C ASP A 72 0.02 -7.85 -4.06
N GLY A 73 -0.54 -6.77 -3.56
CA GLY A 73 -1.97 -6.52 -3.53
C GLY A 73 -2.45 -5.56 -4.62
N ALA A 74 -3.74 -5.61 -4.93
CA ALA A 74 -4.40 -4.66 -5.82
C ALA A 74 -5.90 -4.55 -5.47
N PRO A 75 -6.46 -3.35 -5.54
CA PRO A 75 -5.84 -2.04 -5.81
C PRO A 75 -5.08 -1.46 -4.62
N ALA A 76 -4.20 -0.49 -4.88
CA ALA A 76 -3.68 0.38 -3.83
C ALA A 76 -4.80 1.32 -3.36
N ILE A 77 -5.02 1.38 -2.06
CA ILE A 77 -6.03 2.24 -1.43
C ILE A 77 -5.41 3.18 -0.42
N PHE A 78 -6.05 4.32 -0.24
CA PHE A 78 -5.77 5.30 0.81
C PHE A 78 -6.96 5.32 1.76
N ALA A 79 -6.70 5.23 3.05
CA ALA A 79 -7.74 5.27 4.08
C ALA A 79 -7.27 6.06 5.28
N GLY A 80 -8.17 6.79 5.92
CA GLY A 80 -7.85 7.57 7.11
C GLY A 80 -8.77 8.74 7.36
N ILE A 81 -8.30 9.68 8.18
CA ILE A 81 -9.05 10.89 8.51
C ILE A 81 -8.58 12.02 7.62
N ASN A 82 -9.51 12.57 6.83
CA ASN A 82 -9.22 13.76 6.03
C ASN A 82 -8.91 14.94 6.97
N PRO A 83 -7.69 15.52 6.88
CA PRO A 83 -7.28 16.60 7.77
C PRO A 83 -8.10 17.89 7.59
N GLU A 84 -8.78 18.08 6.46
CA GLU A 84 -9.56 19.27 6.18
C GLU A 84 -10.91 19.28 6.90
N ASN A 85 -11.53 18.11 7.08
CA ASN A 85 -12.90 18.03 7.60
C ASN A 85 -13.08 17.01 8.72
N GLY A 86 -12.03 16.29 9.12
CA GLY A 86 -12.05 15.30 10.21
C GLY A 86 -12.86 14.04 9.91
N LYS A 87 -13.31 13.81 8.67
CA LYS A 87 -14.11 12.64 8.32
C LYS A 87 -13.23 11.49 7.83
N PHE A 88 -13.60 10.26 8.20
CA PHE A 88 -12.98 9.07 7.67
C PHE A 88 -13.32 8.93 6.18
N PHE A 89 -12.31 8.60 5.38
CA PHE A 89 -12.47 8.36 3.94
C PHE A 89 -11.68 7.15 3.47
N VAL A 90 -12.06 6.65 2.31
CA VAL A 90 -11.31 5.68 1.52
C VAL A 90 -11.22 6.17 0.07
N GLY A 91 -10.10 5.93 -0.56
CA GLY A 91 -9.91 6.29 -1.98
C GLY A 91 -8.79 5.51 -2.63
N THR A 92 -8.54 5.78 -3.87
CA THR A 92 -7.40 5.31 -4.66
C THR A 92 -6.41 6.46 -4.85
N LYS A 93 -5.39 6.29 -5.71
CA LYS A 93 -4.49 7.39 -6.09
C LYS A 93 -5.24 8.63 -6.62
N SER A 94 -6.48 8.48 -7.05
CA SER A 94 -7.33 9.59 -7.51
C SER A 94 -7.67 10.63 -6.42
N VAL A 95 -7.40 10.35 -5.15
CA VAL A 95 -7.50 11.34 -4.07
C VAL A 95 -6.50 12.48 -4.21
N PHE A 96 -5.44 12.30 -5.02
CA PHE A 96 -4.42 13.31 -5.31
C PHE A 96 -4.61 14.00 -6.66
N ASN A 97 -5.69 13.74 -7.38
CA ASN A 97 -5.97 14.41 -8.64
C ASN A 97 -6.35 15.88 -8.40
N ALA A 98 -6.28 16.71 -9.45
CA ALA A 98 -6.76 18.10 -9.41
C ALA A 98 -8.23 18.18 -8.96
N GLU A 99 -9.03 17.20 -9.36
CA GLU A 99 -10.38 16.95 -8.83
C GLU A 99 -10.34 15.66 -7.99
N PRO A 100 -10.13 15.76 -6.68
CA PRO A 100 -9.95 14.59 -5.82
C PRO A 100 -11.20 13.73 -5.73
N LYS A 101 -11.06 12.42 -5.94
CA LYS A 101 -12.13 11.44 -5.74
C LYS A 101 -12.03 10.83 -4.35
N ILE A 102 -12.61 11.52 -3.37
CA ILE A 102 -12.61 11.11 -1.96
C ILE A 102 -13.96 10.47 -1.65
N ASN A 103 -13.97 9.31 -1.01
CA ASN A 103 -15.20 8.59 -0.70
C ASN A 103 -15.40 8.53 0.82
N TYR A 104 -16.41 9.21 1.31
CA TYR A 104 -16.84 9.19 2.71
C TYR A 104 -17.98 8.21 2.95
N THR A 105 -18.74 7.91 1.88
CA THR A 105 -19.94 7.08 1.90
C THR A 105 -19.94 6.09 0.73
N PRO A 106 -20.73 5.00 0.80
CA PRO A 106 -20.93 4.11 -0.34
C PRO A 106 -21.46 4.84 -1.60
N ALA A 107 -22.31 5.87 -1.43
CA ALA A 107 -22.82 6.65 -2.54
C ALA A 107 -21.71 7.46 -3.25
N ASP A 108 -20.70 7.94 -2.49
CA ASP A 108 -19.52 8.57 -3.09
C ASP A 108 -18.72 7.58 -3.94
N VAL A 109 -18.60 6.33 -3.46
CA VAL A 109 -17.92 5.26 -4.21
C VAL A 109 -18.66 5.00 -5.52
N ASP A 110 -19.97 4.90 -5.49
CA ASP A 110 -20.78 4.68 -6.72
C ASP A 110 -20.62 5.83 -7.69
N ARG A 111 -20.66 7.07 -7.22
CA ARG A 111 -20.45 8.25 -8.05
C ARG A 111 -19.06 8.29 -8.69
N ASN A 112 -18.03 8.00 -7.91
CA ASN A 112 -16.63 8.16 -8.32
C ASN A 112 -16.08 6.96 -9.09
N HIS A 113 -16.56 5.75 -8.76
CA HIS A 113 -15.97 4.46 -9.19
C HIS A 113 -17.00 3.44 -9.69
N GLY A 114 -18.29 3.81 -9.84
CA GLY A 114 -19.35 2.89 -10.24
C GLY A 114 -19.16 2.25 -11.62
N HIS A 115 -18.36 2.86 -12.49
CA HIS A 115 -17.95 2.28 -13.78
C HIS A 115 -17.00 1.07 -13.65
N ALA A 116 -16.37 0.89 -12.48
CA ALA A 116 -15.44 -0.19 -12.17
C ALA A 116 -15.96 -1.00 -10.96
N GLN A 117 -16.93 -1.88 -11.17
CA GLN A 117 -17.68 -2.53 -10.09
C GLN A 117 -16.80 -3.31 -9.11
N GLY A 118 -15.79 -4.03 -9.59
CA GLY A 118 -14.86 -4.76 -8.71
C GLY A 118 -14.08 -3.83 -7.77
N LEU A 119 -13.63 -2.67 -8.26
CA LEU A 119 -13.00 -1.65 -7.43
C LEU A 119 -14.02 -1.02 -6.46
N ALA A 120 -15.22 -0.68 -6.93
CA ALA A 120 -16.26 -0.09 -6.11
C ALA A 120 -16.66 -1.01 -4.94
N SER A 121 -16.82 -2.30 -5.17
CA SER A 121 -17.10 -3.29 -4.12
C SER A 121 -15.99 -3.30 -3.06
N LYS A 122 -14.72 -3.38 -3.47
CA LYS A 122 -13.57 -3.36 -2.56
C LYS A 122 -13.50 -2.07 -1.74
N LEU A 123 -13.75 -0.91 -2.35
CA LEU A 123 -13.77 0.37 -1.64
C LEU A 123 -14.93 0.46 -0.62
N LYS A 124 -16.11 -0.09 -0.92
CA LYS A 124 -17.23 -0.15 0.00
C LYS A 124 -16.92 -1.05 1.20
N VAL A 125 -16.32 -2.22 0.96
CA VAL A 125 -15.84 -3.11 2.03
C VAL A 125 -14.81 -2.40 2.90
N ALA A 126 -13.84 -1.70 2.30
CA ALA A 126 -12.85 -0.93 3.04
C ALA A 126 -13.49 0.19 3.88
N LEU A 127 -14.47 0.93 3.35
CA LEU A 127 -15.23 1.93 4.12
C LEU A 127 -15.89 1.32 5.35
N GLN A 128 -16.49 0.16 5.22
CA GLN A 128 -17.20 -0.52 6.31
C GLN A 128 -16.23 -1.05 7.37
N LEU A 129 -15.17 -1.75 6.95
CA LEU A 129 -14.27 -2.47 7.86
C LEU A 129 -13.22 -1.58 8.50
N LEU A 130 -12.75 -0.55 7.80
CA LEU A 130 -11.67 0.31 8.28
C LEU A 130 -12.17 1.51 9.09
N LYS A 131 -13.42 1.96 8.88
CA LYS A 131 -13.99 3.11 9.60
C LYS A 131 -13.96 2.98 11.13
N PRO A 132 -14.23 1.80 11.73
CA PRO A 132 -14.22 1.66 13.19
C PRO A 132 -12.82 1.69 13.83
N LEU A 133 -11.75 1.64 13.02
CA LEU A 133 -10.39 1.61 13.55
C LEU A 133 -9.99 2.97 14.12
N ASN A 134 -9.09 2.95 15.10
CA ASN A 134 -8.54 4.17 15.67
C ASN A 134 -7.45 4.75 14.75
N TRP A 135 -7.79 5.77 14.00
CA TRP A 135 -6.90 6.39 13.01
C TRP A 135 -5.98 7.47 13.58
N ASN A 136 -6.31 8.05 14.74
CA ASN A 136 -5.53 9.14 15.36
C ASN A 136 -5.14 10.27 14.37
N GLY A 137 -6.06 10.64 13.48
CA GLY A 137 -5.82 11.66 12.45
C GLY A 137 -4.86 11.22 11.33
N ARG A 138 -4.54 9.94 11.20
CA ARG A 138 -3.62 9.41 10.18
C ARG A 138 -4.34 9.09 8.90
N VAL A 139 -3.57 9.16 7.79
CA VAL A 139 -3.92 8.58 6.50
C VAL A 139 -2.85 7.55 6.16
N VAL A 140 -3.26 6.38 5.73
CA VAL A 140 -2.37 5.29 5.34
C VAL A 140 -2.64 4.87 3.90
N GLN A 141 -1.60 4.43 3.22
CA GLN A 141 -1.70 3.70 1.97
C GLN A 141 -1.52 2.22 2.26
N GLY A 142 -2.29 1.38 1.59
CA GLY A 142 -2.14 -0.06 1.65
C GLY A 142 -2.62 -0.70 0.35
N ASP A 143 -2.15 -1.93 0.10
CA ASP A 143 -2.62 -2.73 -1.01
C ASP A 143 -3.71 -3.66 -0.53
N PHE A 144 -4.81 -3.73 -1.30
CA PHE A 144 -5.91 -4.61 -0.99
C PHE A 144 -5.52 -6.06 -1.32
N LEU A 145 -5.61 -6.97 -0.36
CA LEU A 145 -5.21 -8.35 -0.58
C LEU A 145 -6.39 -9.23 -1.00
N TRP A 146 -7.46 -9.25 -0.21
CA TRP A 146 -8.65 -10.06 -0.51
C TRP A 146 -9.89 -9.55 0.24
N THR A 147 -11.04 -9.98 -0.25
CA THR A 147 -12.32 -10.00 0.46
C THR A 147 -12.74 -11.46 0.69
N SER A 148 -13.83 -11.66 1.40
CA SER A 148 -14.43 -13.01 1.55
C SER A 148 -14.81 -13.66 0.20
N GLU A 149 -15.05 -12.86 -0.82
CA GLU A 149 -15.41 -13.32 -2.17
C GLU A 149 -14.19 -13.78 -2.98
N ASP A 150 -12.99 -13.29 -2.65
CA ASP A 150 -11.74 -13.61 -3.35
C ASP A 150 -11.10 -14.91 -2.85
N ILE A 151 -11.54 -15.41 -1.68
CA ILE A 151 -10.95 -16.57 -1.01
C ILE A 151 -11.47 -17.87 -1.63
N LYS A 152 -10.54 -18.78 -1.93
CA LYS A 152 -10.83 -20.16 -2.35
C LYS A 152 -10.17 -21.11 -1.37
N SER A 153 -10.88 -22.18 -1.01
CA SER A 153 -10.32 -23.29 -0.23
C SER A 153 -9.76 -24.36 -1.16
N GLY A 154 -8.68 -24.98 -0.74
CA GLY A 154 -8.05 -26.09 -1.48
C GLY A 154 -7.29 -27.00 -0.55
N THR A 155 -6.88 -28.17 -1.07
CA THR A 155 -6.07 -29.14 -0.34
C THR A 155 -4.80 -29.42 -1.15
N VAL A 156 -3.64 -29.35 -0.49
CA VAL A 156 -2.33 -29.68 -1.05
C VAL A 156 -1.64 -30.62 -0.06
N ASP A 157 -1.17 -31.75 -0.55
CA ASP A 157 -0.50 -32.80 0.27
C ASP A 157 -1.30 -33.25 1.49
N GLY A 158 -2.65 -33.23 1.39
CA GLY A 158 -3.56 -33.61 2.48
C GLY A 158 -3.85 -32.51 3.51
N GLU A 159 -3.25 -31.35 3.37
CA GLU A 159 -3.49 -30.20 4.23
C GLU A 159 -4.45 -29.18 3.56
N ASN A 160 -5.35 -28.59 4.37
CA ASN A 160 -6.29 -27.59 3.88
C ASN A 160 -5.65 -26.22 3.86
N TYR A 161 -5.78 -25.53 2.73
CA TYR A 161 -5.27 -24.18 2.50
C TYR A 161 -6.39 -23.23 2.11
N VAL A 162 -6.15 -21.97 2.44
CA VAL A 162 -6.92 -20.83 1.93
C VAL A 162 -6.07 -20.12 0.89
N MET A 163 -6.61 -19.96 -0.30
CA MET A 163 -5.92 -19.35 -1.44
C MET A 163 -6.60 -18.06 -1.85
N PHE A 164 -5.82 -17.07 -2.22
CA PHE A 164 -6.29 -15.80 -2.81
C PHE A 164 -5.26 -15.25 -3.81
N THR A 165 -5.74 -14.56 -4.83
CA THR A 165 -4.92 -14.00 -5.91
C THR A 165 -5.25 -12.51 -6.04
N PRO A 166 -4.59 -11.64 -5.25
CA PRO A 166 -4.93 -10.23 -5.24
C PRO A 166 -4.53 -9.49 -6.52
N ASN A 167 -3.46 -9.92 -7.16
CA ASN A 167 -2.96 -9.39 -8.42
C ASN A 167 -2.54 -10.53 -9.35
N THR A 168 -1.25 -10.80 -9.51
CA THR A 168 -0.73 -11.88 -10.39
C THR A 168 -0.29 -13.11 -9.60
N LEU A 169 0.10 -12.93 -8.34
CA LEU A 169 0.57 -14.02 -7.49
C LEU A 169 -0.58 -14.63 -6.67
N THR A 170 -0.59 -15.95 -6.59
CA THR A 170 -1.48 -16.71 -5.69
C THR A 170 -0.75 -16.99 -4.37
N TYR A 171 -1.43 -16.71 -3.30
CA TYR A 171 -0.94 -16.93 -1.94
C TYR A 171 -1.81 -17.97 -1.25
#